data_03ad61c3e00b81dc983724f5c5b72765
#
_entry.id   03ad61c3e00b81dc983724f5c5b72765
#
_cell.length_a   1.000
_cell.length_b   1.000
_cell.length_c   1.000
_cell.angle_alpha   90.00
_cell.angle_beta   90.00
_cell.angle_gamma   90.00
#
_symmetry.space_group_name_H-M   'P 1'
#
loop_
_entity.id
_entity.type
_entity.pdbx_description
1 polymer ?
#
loop_
_entity_poly.entity_id
_entity_poly.type
_entity_poly.pdbx_seq_one_letter_code
_entity_poly.pdbx_strand_id
1 'polypeptide(L)' 'PHALYLMAEYYFAKNEKQKSKEFFEHLVSLEDISSKVKMEAQKRLRSDFGE' A
#
# COMPACT_ATOMS: atom_id res chain seq x y z
N PRO A 1 0.44 -10.97 3.57
CA PRO A 1 1.01 -9.72 3.10
C PRO A 1 0.53 -9.34 1.70
N HIS A 2 0.50 -10.31 0.80
CA HIS A 2 0.06 -10.01 -0.55
C HIS A 2 -1.40 -9.59 -0.58
N ALA A 3 -2.20 -10.14 0.31
CA ALA A 3 -3.61 -9.79 0.37
C ALA A 3 -3.79 -8.31 0.73
N LEU A 4 -2.95 -7.80 1.62
CA LEU A 4 -3.03 -6.39 1.97
C LEU A 4 -2.72 -5.49 0.78
N TYR A 5 -1.75 -5.89 -0.01
CA TYR A 5 -1.41 -5.12 -1.20
C TYR A 5 -2.59 -5.09 -2.17
N LEU A 6 -3.21 -6.23 -2.39
CA LEU A 6 -4.37 -6.30 -3.27
C LEU A 6 -5.53 -5.48 -2.74
N MET A 7 -5.73 -5.51 -1.43
CA MET A 7 -6.80 -4.70 -0.84
C MET A 7 -6.52 -3.21 -1.02
N ALA A 8 -5.26 -2.82 -0.85
CA ALA A 8 -4.90 -1.42 -1.05
C ALA A 8 -5.18 -0.99 -2.48
N GLU A 9 -4.82 -1.83 -3.44
CA GLU A 9 -5.08 -1.51 -4.84
C GLU A 9 -6.57 -1.46 -5.12
N TYR A 10 -7.31 -2.36 -4.52
CA TYR A 10 -8.75 -2.40 -4.71
C TYR A 10 -9.40 -1.10 -4.26
N TYR A 11 -9.04 -0.64 -3.09
CA TYR A 11 -9.62 0.60 -2.59
C TYR A 11 -9.14 1.81 -3.37
N PHE A 12 -7.92 1.78 -3.85
CA PHE A 12 -7.43 2.86 -4.69
C PHE A 12 -8.24 2.94 -5.99
N ALA A 13 -8.53 1.79 -6.59
CA ALA A 13 -9.32 1.75 -7.81
C ALA A 13 -10.74 2.24 -7.59
N LYS A 14 -11.25 2.05 -6.37
CA LYS A 14 -12.59 2.53 -6.04
C LYS A 14 -12.60 3.98 -5.60
N ASN A 15 -11.48 4.65 -5.72
CA ASN A 15 -11.36 6.06 -5.35
C ASN A 15 -11.49 6.29 -3.85
N GLU A 16 -11.18 5.28 -3.05
CA GLU A 16 -11.12 5.43 -1.60
C GLU A 16 -9.67 5.54 -1.17
N LYS A 17 -9.07 6.67 -1.51
CA LYS A 17 -7.63 6.83 -1.34
C LYS A 17 -7.22 6.74 0.12
N GLN A 18 -8.04 7.25 1.02
CA GLN A 18 -7.68 7.24 2.42
C GLN A 18 -7.54 5.81 2.95
N LYS A 19 -8.50 4.96 2.61
CA LYS A 19 -8.41 3.57 3.02
C LYS A 19 -7.25 2.87 2.35
N SER A 20 -7.04 3.13 1.07
CA SER A 20 -5.92 2.55 0.36
C SER A 20 -4.59 2.94 1.01
N LYS A 21 -4.46 4.21 1.39
CA LYS A 21 -3.25 4.67 2.05
C LYS A 21 -3.02 3.94 3.35
N GLU A 22 -4.08 3.74 4.12
CA GLU A 22 -3.95 3.04 5.40
C GLU A 22 -3.46 1.61 5.19
N PHE A 23 -3.99 0.94 4.17
CA PHE A 23 -3.54 -0.42 3.87
C PHE A 23 -2.08 -0.44 3.46
N PHE A 24 -1.66 0.51 2.63
CA PHE A 24 -0.26 0.57 2.23
C PHE A 24 0.64 0.86 3.42
N GLU A 25 0.23 1.77 4.28
CA GLU A 25 1.05 2.07 5.46
C GLU A 25 1.14 0.88 6.39
N HIS A 26 0.03 0.17 6.56
CA HIS A 26 0.05 -1.04 7.37
C HIS A 26 0.99 -2.08 6.77
N LEU A 27 0.95 -2.19 5.46
CA LEU A 27 1.77 -3.15 4.75
C LEU A 27 3.26 -2.88 4.97
N VAL A 28 3.68 -1.62 4.82
CA VAL A 28 5.09 -1.31 4.97
C VAL A 28 5.56 -1.41 6.42
N SER A 29 4.64 -1.44 7.37
CA SER A 29 5.02 -1.58 8.77
C SER A 29 5.17 -3.04 9.19
N LEU A 30 4.78 -4.00 8.35
CA LEU A 30 4.95 -5.40 8.64
C LEU A 30 6.42 -5.78 8.53
N GLU A 31 6.88 -6.61 9.47
CA GLU A 31 8.28 -7.03 9.46
C GLU A 31 8.52 -8.25 8.58
N ASP A 32 7.48 -9.01 8.32
CA ASP A 32 7.60 -10.24 7.54
C ASP A 32 7.50 -10.01 6.05
N ILE A 33 7.24 -8.79 5.64
CA ILE A 33 7.02 -8.48 4.23
C ILE A 33 8.36 -8.51 3.49
N SER A 34 8.34 -8.97 2.26
CA SER A 34 9.57 -9.00 1.47
C SER A 34 9.98 -7.58 1.12
N SER A 35 11.29 -7.41 0.92
CA SER A 35 11.81 -6.08 0.59
C SER A 35 11.18 -5.53 -0.67
N LYS A 36 10.95 -6.40 -1.64
CA LYS A 36 10.40 -5.95 -2.91
C LYS A 36 9.00 -5.39 -2.73
N VAL A 37 8.15 -6.09 -1.97
CA VAL A 37 6.79 -5.62 -1.75
C VAL A 37 6.80 -4.34 -0.94
N LYS A 38 7.68 -4.28 0.05
CA LYS A 38 7.78 -3.09 0.88
C LYS A 38 8.18 -1.87 0.04
N MET A 39 9.15 -2.06 -0.83
CA MET A 39 9.59 -0.96 -1.68
C MET A 39 8.50 -0.52 -2.65
N GLU A 40 7.76 -1.46 -3.18
CA GLU A 40 6.68 -1.11 -4.09
C GLU A 40 5.57 -0.37 -3.37
N ALA A 41 5.24 -0.81 -2.16
CA ALA A 41 4.21 -0.12 -1.39
C ALA A 41 4.64 1.29 -1.05
N GLN A 42 5.91 1.47 -0.66
CA GLN A 42 6.41 2.80 -0.36
C GLN A 42 6.42 3.68 -1.60
N LYS A 43 6.76 3.10 -2.74
CA LYS A 43 6.76 3.84 -3.99
C LYS A 43 5.35 4.30 -4.34
N ARG A 44 4.36 3.42 -4.14
CA ARG A 44 2.98 3.77 -4.41
C ARG A 44 2.50 4.88 -3.46
N LEU A 45 2.88 4.78 -2.19
CA LEU A 45 2.52 5.83 -1.25
C LEU A 45 3.07 7.18 -1.69
N ARG A 46 4.27 7.17 -2.24
CA ARG A 46 4.86 8.42 -2.69
C ARG A 46 4.19 8.95 -3.93
N SER A 47 4.01 8.09 -4.94
CA SER A 47 3.55 8.59 -6.22
C SER A 47 2.05 8.75 -6.26
N ASP A 48 1.30 7.90 -5.56
CA ASP A 48 -0.15 7.95 -5.63
C ASP A 48 -0.76 8.85 -4.56
N PHE A 49 -0.12 8.95 -3.41
CA PHE A 49 -0.65 9.72 -2.29
C PHE A 49 0.28 10.83 -1.85
N GLY A 50 1.53 10.78 -2.27
CA GLY A 50 2.49 11.78 -1.88
C GLY A 50 2.21 13.12 -2.55
N GLU A 51 2.68 14.14 -1.95
CA GLU A 51 2.56 15.48 -2.52
C GLU A 51 3.82 15.93 -3.17
#